data_2ea7c73adf29e32e18e9f6192857a7de
#
_entry.id   2ea7c73adf29e32e18e9f6192857a7de
#
_cell.length_a   1.000
_cell.length_b   1.000
_cell.length_c   1.000
_cell.angle_alpha   90.00
_cell.angle_beta   90.00
_cell.angle_gamma   90.00
#
_symmetry.space_group_name_H-M   'P 1'
#
loop_
_entity.id
_entity.type
_entity.pdbx_description
1 polymer ?
#
loop_
_entity_poly.entity_id
_entity_poly.type
_entity_poly.pdbx_seq_one_letter_code
_entity_poly.pdbx_strand_id
1 'polypeptide(L)'
;MRKTFLKICMLCMISLFSLNASAQYNTEFTVTEIEDLDLRANIDLAISGLLTAFNNAQGNGQGLALSHLDIRPDVHETIMKLWADCPFRCAETEVVERAIKTPRGEYQVRNIPLVMMPVEGESKDVSWKKYQEGVFTLDKDGMITDFHLALDADLYIKVMASATEVDDFIRRQLILEYVERFRNAYCLKDMTFLEQIFSDDALIITGKVVKQVKSDINRTSLNNQKIEYSKQNKKQYLTNLARVFQNNKRINVIFDEIKVVKHPAKEDFYGVTLKQGWQADRYSDVGYVFLLWDFTNPDAPQIHVRTWQPDKFDNGQPVPEEEIFSIDDFDV
;
A
#
# COMPACT_ATOMS: atom_id res chain seq x y z
N MET A 1 33.55 -11.87 61.03
CA MET A 1 32.66 -10.79 60.50
C MET A 1 33.16 -10.10 59.22
N ARG A 2 34.45 -9.75 59.07
CA ARG A 2 34.94 -9.03 57.86
C ARG A 2 34.90 -9.85 56.55
N LYS A 3 35.07 -11.19 56.61
CA LYS A 3 35.05 -12.03 55.40
C LYS A 3 33.61 -12.33 54.90
N THR A 4 32.62 -12.31 55.78
CA THR A 4 31.21 -12.51 55.43
C THR A 4 30.61 -11.25 54.78
N PHE A 5 31.02 -10.09 55.27
CA PHE A 5 30.56 -8.81 54.68
C PHE A 5 31.10 -8.59 53.24
N LEU A 6 32.33 -9.03 52.98
CA LEU A 6 32.91 -8.94 51.63
C LEU A 6 32.25 -9.84 50.61
N LYS A 7 31.76 -11.05 51.04
CA LYS A 7 31.01 -11.97 50.19
C LYS A 7 29.60 -11.46 49.88
N ILE A 8 28.95 -10.81 50.84
CA ILE A 8 27.61 -10.20 50.63
C ILE A 8 27.71 -8.98 49.71
N CYS A 9 28.70 -8.13 49.83
CA CYS A 9 28.92 -7.01 48.92
C CYS A 9 29.29 -7.46 47.50
N MET A 10 29.99 -8.58 47.33
CA MET A 10 30.31 -9.14 46.03
C MET A 10 29.09 -9.79 45.37
N LEU A 11 28.18 -10.39 46.16
CA LEU A 11 26.90 -10.93 45.67
C LEU A 11 25.91 -9.83 45.27
N CYS A 12 25.88 -8.72 46.04
CA CYS A 12 25.07 -7.53 45.67
C CYS A 12 25.58 -6.77 44.47
N MET A 13 26.92 -6.76 44.18
CA MET A 13 27.46 -6.16 42.97
C MET A 13 27.17 -6.99 41.70
N ILE A 14 27.03 -8.30 41.83
CA ILE A 14 26.66 -9.17 40.71
C ILE A 14 25.17 -9.01 40.38
N SER A 15 24.31 -8.67 41.33
CA SER A 15 22.86 -8.46 41.12
C SER A 15 22.54 -7.05 40.53
N LEU A 16 23.48 -6.13 40.51
CA LEU A 16 23.32 -4.79 39.91
C LEU A 16 23.74 -4.71 38.43
N PHE A 17 24.40 -5.74 37.91
CA PHE A 17 24.55 -5.97 36.47
C PHE A 17 23.52 -6.97 35.95
N SER A 18 22.25 -6.75 36.22
CA SER A 18 21.23 -7.20 35.31
C SER A 18 21.38 -6.33 34.05
N LEU A 19 22.34 -6.69 33.23
CA LEU A 19 22.34 -6.33 31.82
C LEU A 19 20.94 -6.65 31.32
N ASN A 20 20.15 -5.64 31.00
CA ASN A 20 19.02 -5.82 30.12
C ASN A 20 19.61 -6.33 28.79
N ALA A 21 19.85 -7.63 28.71
CA ALA A 21 20.13 -8.29 27.45
C ALA A 21 18.83 -8.21 26.67
N SER A 22 18.61 -7.12 25.94
CA SER A 22 17.58 -7.08 24.94
C SER A 22 17.84 -8.25 24.00
N ALA A 23 16.86 -9.13 23.84
CA ALA A 23 16.98 -10.18 22.85
C ALA A 23 17.15 -9.50 21.48
N GLN A 24 18.18 -9.88 20.75
CA GLN A 24 18.43 -9.37 19.41
C GLN A 24 17.70 -10.27 18.40
N TYR A 25 16.77 -9.72 17.70
CA TYR A 25 15.96 -10.40 16.68
C TYR A 25 16.48 -10.03 15.30
N ASN A 26 17.55 -10.71 14.87
CA ASN A 26 18.17 -10.44 13.57
C ASN A 26 17.39 -11.13 12.45
N THR A 27 17.28 -10.46 11.32
CA THR A 27 16.93 -11.06 10.04
C THR A 27 18.08 -10.83 9.06
N GLU A 28 18.55 -11.89 8.44
CA GLU A 28 19.54 -11.85 7.38
C GLU A 28 18.80 -11.83 6.03
N PHE A 29 19.15 -10.88 5.19
CA PHE A 29 18.63 -10.77 3.83
C PHE A 29 19.75 -10.98 2.83
N THR A 30 19.48 -11.73 1.77
CA THR A 30 20.40 -11.96 0.67
C THR A 30 19.70 -11.70 -0.66
N VAL A 31 20.23 -10.75 -1.43
CA VAL A 31 19.74 -10.47 -2.79
C VAL A 31 20.43 -11.38 -3.81
N THR A 32 19.66 -11.82 -4.79
CA THR A 32 20.17 -12.61 -5.93
C THR A 32 20.02 -11.82 -7.25
N GLU A 33 20.65 -12.30 -8.31
CA GLU A 33 20.58 -11.73 -9.66
C GLU A 33 21.22 -10.32 -9.79
N ILE A 34 22.15 -9.96 -8.89
CA ILE A 34 22.99 -8.77 -9.01
C ILE A 34 24.45 -9.21 -9.21
N GLU A 35 25.05 -8.80 -10.32
CA GLU A 35 26.43 -9.15 -10.69
C GLU A 35 27.46 -8.30 -9.95
N ASP A 36 27.13 -7.02 -9.68
CA ASP A 36 27.97 -6.11 -8.92
C ASP A 36 28.00 -6.51 -7.43
N LEU A 37 29.16 -6.96 -6.97
CA LEU A 37 29.32 -7.48 -5.61
C LEU A 37 29.22 -6.41 -4.53
N ASP A 38 29.66 -5.18 -4.82
CA ASP A 38 29.60 -4.06 -3.88
C ASP A 38 28.14 -3.60 -3.73
N LEU A 39 27.43 -3.44 -4.84
CA LEU A 39 25.99 -3.13 -4.81
C LEU A 39 25.19 -4.24 -4.11
N ARG A 40 25.49 -5.51 -4.41
CA ARG A 40 24.85 -6.64 -3.74
C ARG A 40 25.04 -6.56 -2.22
N ALA A 41 26.26 -6.35 -1.75
CA ALA A 41 26.56 -6.25 -0.32
C ALA A 41 25.86 -5.05 0.33
N ASN A 42 25.75 -3.91 -0.37
CA ASN A 42 25.04 -2.74 0.12
C ASN A 42 23.54 -3.02 0.27
N ILE A 43 22.90 -3.66 -0.71
CA ILE A 43 21.49 -4.04 -0.66
C ILE A 43 21.23 -5.03 0.48
N ASP A 44 22.07 -6.08 0.59
CA ASP A 44 21.96 -7.08 1.65
C ASP A 44 22.04 -6.41 3.04
N LEU A 45 22.97 -5.49 3.22
CA LEU A 45 23.15 -4.76 4.47
C LEU A 45 21.97 -3.82 4.78
N ALA A 46 21.51 -3.06 3.79
CA ALA A 46 20.43 -2.09 3.96
C ALA A 46 19.12 -2.77 4.35
N ILE A 47 18.73 -3.83 3.62
CA ILE A 47 17.48 -4.56 3.89
C ILE A 47 17.59 -5.37 5.20
N SER A 48 18.69 -6.09 5.45
CA SER A 48 18.92 -6.80 6.72
C SER A 48 18.84 -5.86 7.92
N GLY A 49 19.45 -4.69 7.81
CA GLY A 49 19.42 -3.66 8.85
C GLY A 49 18.01 -3.18 9.17
N LEU A 50 17.21 -2.92 8.13
CA LEU A 50 15.86 -2.44 8.30
C LEU A 50 14.92 -3.53 8.87
N LEU A 51 14.98 -4.76 8.35
CA LEU A 51 14.19 -5.88 8.87
C LEU A 51 14.55 -6.20 10.32
N THR A 52 15.84 -6.16 10.66
CA THR A 52 16.32 -6.29 12.04
C THR A 52 15.82 -5.17 12.95
N ALA A 53 15.74 -3.92 12.45
CA ALA A 53 15.18 -2.80 13.21
C ALA A 53 13.69 -3.01 13.51
N PHE A 54 12.90 -3.45 12.55
CA PHE A 54 11.49 -3.82 12.76
C PHE A 54 11.34 -4.91 13.84
N ASN A 55 12.13 -5.97 13.72
CA ASN A 55 12.05 -7.11 14.62
C ASN A 55 12.45 -6.73 16.05
N ASN A 56 13.51 -5.96 16.22
CA ASN A 56 13.98 -5.52 17.53
C ASN A 56 13.00 -4.54 18.18
N ALA A 57 12.44 -3.60 17.42
CA ALA A 57 11.46 -2.66 17.94
C ALA A 57 10.20 -3.40 18.45
N GLN A 58 9.67 -4.32 17.65
CA GLN A 58 8.49 -5.10 18.00
C GLN A 58 8.76 -6.13 19.11
N GLY A 59 9.87 -6.87 19.02
CA GLY A 59 10.22 -7.92 20.00
C GLY A 59 10.57 -7.39 21.39
N ASN A 60 11.15 -6.19 21.47
CA ASN A 60 11.52 -5.55 22.72
C ASN A 60 10.50 -4.52 23.22
N GLY A 61 9.40 -4.29 22.47
CA GLY A 61 8.41 -3.27 22.81
C GLY A 61 8.99 -1.85 22.78
N GLN A 62 10.02 -1.61 21.97
CA GLN A 62 10.72 -0.33 21.83
C GLN A 62 10.21 0.47 20.63
N GLY A 63 10.50 1.77 20.60
CA GLY A 63 10.27 2.58 19.42
C GLY A 63 11.15 2.14 18.24
N LEU A 64 10.63 2.26 17.02
CA LEU A 64 11.40 1.98 15.81
C LEU A 64 12.54 3.01 15.64
N ALA A 65 13.77 2.54 15.50
CA ALA A 65 14.98 3.37 15.37
C ALA A 65 15.65 3.08 14.01
N LEU A 66 15.57 4.06 13.10
CA LEU A 66 16.07 3.94 11.72
C LEU A 66 17.24 4.90 11.40
N SER A 67 17.65 5.74 12.35
CA SER A 67 18.61 6.84 12.11
C SER A 67 20.02 6.39 11.68
N HIS A 68 20.32 5.11 11.83
CA HIS A 68 21.62 4.52 11.46
C HIS A 68 21.59 3.81 10.10
N LEU A 69 20.44 3.82 9.41
CA LEU A 69 20.25 3.15 8.13
C LEU A 69 20.28 4.16 6.99
N ASP A 70 20.78 3.73 5.85
CA ASP A 70 20.82 4.54 4.62
C ASP A 70 19.46 4.47 3.91
N ILE A 71 18.56 5.37 4.33
CA ILE A 71 17.17 5.47 3.85
C ILE A 71 16.90 6.92 3.46
N ARG A 72 16.32 7.12 2.30
CA ARG A 72 15.91 8.46 1.87
C ARG A 72 14.95 9.09 2.89
N PRO A 73 15.08 10.39 3.23
CA PRO A 73 14.33 11.02 4.34
C PRO A 73 12.82 10.91 4.27
N ASP A 74 12.23 11.01 3.08
CA ASP A 74 10.79 10.87 2.87
C ASP A 74 10.31 9.42 3.06
N VAL A 75 11.13 8.45 2.68
CA VAL A 75 10.87 7.01 2.92
C VAL A 75 10.98 6.67 4.40
N HIS A 76 11.94 7.27 5.10
CA HIS A 76 12.05 7.15 6.56
C HIS A 76 10.74 7.61 7.24
N GLU A 77 10.19 8.78 6.87
CA GLU A 77 8.90 9.24 7.39
C GLU A 77 7.75 8.28 7.05
N THR A 78 7.71 7.78 5.83
CA THR A 78 6.71 6.82 5.37
C THR A 78 6.71 5.55 6.22
N ILE A 79 7.90 4.96 6.43
CA ILE A 79 8.07 3.76 7.27
C ILE A 79 7.62 4.04 8.71
N MET A 80 8.02 5.18 9.28
CA MET A 80 7.64 5.55 10.64
C MET A 80 6.12 5.71 10.80
N LYS A 81 5.43 6.29 9.82
CA LYS A 81 3.98 6.42 9.81
C LYS A 81 3.29 5.07 9.71
N LEU A 82 3.68 4.23 8.73
CA LEU A 82 3.14 2.89 8.57
C LEU A 82 3.29 2.06 9.85
N TRP A 83 4.48 2.08 10.43
CA TRP A 83 4.77 1.31 11.64
C TRP A 83 4.03 1.82 12.88
N ALA A 84 3.79 3.12 12.98
CA ALA A 84 3.01 3.70 14.06
C ALA A 84 1.52 3.32 13.98
N ASP A 85 0.98 3.22 12.76
CA ASP A 85 -0.42 2.85 12.54
C ASP A 85 -0.66 1.34 12.74
N CYS A 86 0.26 0.52 12.28
CA CYS A 86 0.22 -0.92 12.46
C CYS A 86 1.65 -1.45 12.52
N PRO A 87 2.23 -1.64 13.72
CA PRO A 87 3.55 -2.24 13.85
C PRO A 87 3.65 -3.58 13.12
N PHE A 88 4.77 -3.84 12.51
CA PHE A 88 5.04 -5.09 11.81
C PHE A 88 6.48 -5.54 12.03
N ARG A 89 6.73 -6.80 11.76
CA ARG A 89 8.04 -7.42 11.81
C ARG A 89 8.24 -8.36 10.63
N CYS A 90 9.46 -8.69 10.29
CA CYS A 90 9.72 -9.76 9.34
C CYS A 90 9.25 -11.11 9.92
N ALA A 91 8.63 -11.93 9.10
CA ALA A 91 8.17 -13.26 9.52
C ALA A 91 9.33 -14.25 9.67
N GLU A 92 10.39 -14.07 8.89
CA GLU A 92 11.50 -14.99 8.74
C GLU A 92 12.80 -14.43 9.32
N THR A 93 13.69 -15.34 9.73
CA THR A 93 15.04 -14.98 10.19
C THR A 93 16.06 -14.92 9.05
N GLU A 94 15.76 -15.53 7.93
CA GLU A 94 16.54 -15.52 6.70
C GLU A 94 15.61 -15.35 5.51
N VAL A 95 15.89 -14.36 4.67
CA VAL A 95 15.10 -14.03 3.47
C VAL A 95 16.03 -13.99 2.28
N VAL A 96 15.71 -14.72 1.23
CA VAL A 96 16.47 -14.74 -0.03
C VAL A 96 15.53 -14.36 -1.16
N GLU A 97 15.79 -13.22 -1.80
CA GLU A 97 14.95 -12.72 -2.89
C GLU A 97 15.82 -12.18 -4.05
N ARG A 98 15.22 -12.14 -5.23
CA ARG A 98 15.86 -11.52 -6.39
C ARG A 98 15.56 -10.02 -6.44
N ALA A 99 16.51 -9.26 -7.00
CA ALA A 99 16.25 -7.88 -7.38
C ALA A 99 15.79 -7.81 -8.84
N ILE A 100 14.79 -6.99 -9.09
CA ILE A 100 14.28 -6.69 -10.43
C ILE A 100 14.74 -5.26 -10.77
N LYS A 101 15.46 -5.11 -11.89
CA LYS A 101 15.85 -3.78 -12.35
C LYS A 101 14.64 -3.06 -12.92
N THR A 102 14.33 -1.89 -12.38
CA THR A 102 13.20 -1.08 -12.86
C THR A 102 13.57 -0.32 -14.13
N PRO A 103 12.60 0.19 -14.92
CA PRO A 103 12.87 1.06 -16.06
C PRO A 103 13.68 2.32 -15.73
N ARG A 104 13.61 2.79 -14.48
CA ARG A 104 14.37 3.93 -13.97
C ARG A 104 15.81 3.61 -13.59
N GLY A 105 16.20 2.33 -13.69
CA GLY A 105 17.54 1.86 -13.34
C GLY A 105 17.76 1.60 -11.85
N GLU A 106 16.69 1.67 -11.04
CA GLU A 106 16.67 1.28 -9.64
C GLU A 106 16.50 -0.24 -9.52
N TYR A 107 16.64 -0.76 -8.31
CA TYR A 107 16.47 -2.18 -8.01
C TYR A 107 15.30 -2.37 -7.06
N GLN A 108 14.32 -3.18 -7.47
CA GLN A 108 13.15 -3.50 -6.65
C GLN A 108 13.27 -4.92 -6.12
N VAL A 109 13.11 -5.07 -4.81
CA VAL A 109 13.01 -6.35 -4.09
C VAL A 109 11.61 -6.50 -3.58
N ARG A 110 10.97 -7.63 -3.87
CA ARG A 110 9.58 -7.94 -3.50
C ARG A 110 9.53 -9.18 -2.59
N ASN A 111 8.33 -9.58 -2.19
CA ASN A 111 8.01 -10.79 -1.41
C ASN A 111 8.65 -10.80 0.00
N ILE A 112 8.97 -9.65 0.56
CA ILE A 112 9.49 -9.61 1.92
C ILE A 112 8.35 -9.91 2.90
N PRO A 113 8.39 -11.07 3.63
CA PRO A 113 7.28 -11.52 4.43
C PRO A 113 7.15 -10.71 5.72
N LEU A 114 6.04 -10.02 5.90
CA LEU A 114 5.76 -9.20 7.09
C LEU A 114 4.56 -9.75 7.88
N VAL A 115 4.71 -9.82 9.18
CA VAL A 115 3.60 -10.08 10.12
C VAL A 115 3.12 -8.75 10.68
N MET A 116 1.87 -8.42 10.38
CA MET A 116 1.22 -7.20 10.83
C MET A 116 0.67 -7.39 12.25
N MET A 117 0.87 -6.38 13.11
CA MET A 117 0.51 -6.41 14.52
C MET A 117 -0.28 -5.15 14.89
N PRO A 118 -1.58 -5.11 14.60
CA PRO A 118 -2.41 -3.95 14.90
C PRO A 118 -2.42 -3.67 16.40
N VAL A 119 -2.46 -2.40 16.76
CA VAL A 119 -2.46 -1.95 18.16
C VAL A 119 -3.74 -2.43 18.85
N GLU A 120 -3.63 -2.97 20.07
CA GLU A 120 -4.78 -3.45 20.85
C GLU A 120 -5.80 -2.33 21.10
N GLY A 121 -7.09 -2.69 21.09
CA GLY A 121 -8.21 -1.76 21.34
C GLY A 121 -8.89 -1.22 20.09
N GLU A 122 -8.50 -1.68 18.92
CA GLU A 122 -9.16 -1.33 17.67
C GLU A 122 -10.37 -2.21 17.38
N SER A 123 -11.32 -1.62 16.67
CA SER A 123 -12.49 -2.34 16.18
C SER A 123 -12.05 -3.63 15.47
N LYS A 124 -12.64 -4.76 15.86
CA LYS A 124 -12.41 -6.06 15.23
C LYS A 124 -12.77 -6.09 13.74
N ASP A 125 -13.37 -5.00 13.25
CA ASP A 125 -13.81 -4.82 11.86
C ASP A 125 -12.67 -4.29 10.96
N VAL A 126 -11.54 -3.83 11.51
CA VAL A 126 -10.34 -3.49 10.74
C VAL A 126 -9.51 -4.76 10.55
N SER A 127 -9.85 -5.54 9.55
CA SER A 127 -9.08 -6.74 9.22
C SER A 127 -7.80 -6.37 8.47
N TRP A 128 -6.77 -5.91 9.20
CA TRP A 128 -5.42 -5.97 8.67
C TRP A 128 -5.15 -7.43 8.31
N LYS A 129 -4.78 -7.70 7.07
CA LYS A 129 -4.27 -9.04 6.74
C LYS A 129 -3.10 -9.29 7.68
N LYS A 130 -3.14 -10.40 8.42
CA LYS A 130 -2.09 -10.76 9.37
C LYS A 130 -0.71 -10.87 8.70
N TYR A 131 -0.69 -11.26 7.45
CA TYR A 131 0.51 -11.37 6.62
C TYR A 131 0.39 -10.45 5.43
N GLN A 132 1.41 -9.66 5.20
CA GLN A 132 1.56 -8.82 4.01
C GLN A 132 3.00 -8.93 3.50
N GLU A 133 3.21 -8.52 2.29
CA GLU A 133 4.53 -8.47 1.68
C GLU A 133 5.01 -7.03 1.60
N GLY A 134 6.28 -6.82 1.96
CA GLY A 134 6.98 -5.56 1.76
C GLY A 134 7.65 -5.52 0.39
N VAL A 135 7.69 -4.35 -0.20
CA VAL A 135 8.44 -4.03 -1.42
C VAL A 135 9.43 -2.94 -1.11
N PHE A 136 10.69 -3.16 -1.47
CA PHE A 136 11.77 -2.17 -1.34
C PHE A 136 12.25 -1.75 -2.71
N THR A 137 12.47 -0.48 -2.92
CA THR A 137 13.20 0.04 -4.07
C THR A 137 14.50 0.65 -3.56
N LEU A 138 15.61 0.34 -4.26
CA LEU A 138 16.93 0.83 -3.90
C LEU A 138 17.57 1.46 -5.14
N ASP A 139 18.35 2.49 -4.93
CA ASP A 139 19.13 3.11 -6.00
C ASP A 139 20.36 2.28 -6.41
N LYS A 140 21.14 2.81 -7.34
CA LYS A 140 22.38 2.17 -7.84
C LYS A 140 23.48 2.02 -6.78
N ASP A 141 23.38 2.71 -5.66
CA ASP A 141 24.37 2.67 -4.57
C ASP A 141 23.88 1.81 -3.39
N GLY A 142 22.62 1.32 -3.45
CA GLY A 142 22.00 0.45 -2.44
C GLY A 142 21.22 1.20 -1.36
N MET A 143 21.04 2.53 -1.47
CA MET A 143 20.19 3.30 -0.56
C MET A 143 18.70 2.97 -0.81
N ILE A 144 17.92 2.80 0.25
CA ILE A 144 16.49 2.56 0.16
C ILE A 144 15.77 3.85 -0.25
N THR A 145 15.16 3.84 -1.45
CA THR A 145 14.47 4.98 -2.08
C THR A 145 12.96 4.88 -2.09
N ASP A 146 12.41 3.69 -1.80
CA ASP A 146 10.97 3.49 -1.58
C ASP A 146 10.72 2.25 -0.71
N PHE A 147 9.66 2.30 0.07
CA PHE A 147 9.09 1.16 0.79
C PHE A 147 7.58 1.26 0.81
N HIS A 148 6.93 0.18 0.41
CA HIS A 148 5.48 0.07 0.49
C HIS A 148 5.03 -1.37 0.72
N LEU A 149 3.76 -1.55 1.10
CA LEU A 149 3.15 -2.86 1.21
C LEU A 149 2.63 -3.29 -0.15
N ALA A 150 2.92 -4.52 -0.56
CA ALA A 150 2.53 -5.07 -1.84
C ALA A 150 1.01 -5.25 -1.95
N LEU A 151 0.51 -5.31 -3.17
CA LEU A 151 -0.77 -5.97 -3.47
C LEU A 151 -0.69 -7.45 -3.08
N ASP A 152 -1.87 -8.09 -2.99
CA ASP A 152 -1.92 -9.53 -2.78
C ASP A 152 -1.13 -10.25 -3.89
N ALA A 153 -0.28 -11.22 -3.51
CA ALA A 153 0.61 -11.91 -4.44
C ALA A 153 -0.16 -12.61 -5.57
N ASP A 154 -1.28 -13.26 -5.26
CA ASP A 154 -2.11 -13.92 -6.27
C ASP A 154 -2.69 -12.92 -7.27
N LEU A 155 -3.06 -11.73 -6.78
CA LEU A 155 -3.57 -10.66 -7.62
C LEU A 155 -2.48 -10.10 -8.53
N TYR A 156 -1.29 -9.85 -7.98
CA TYR A 156 -0.13 -9.40 -8.74
C TYR A 156 0.23 -10.39 -9.84
N ILE A 157 0.32 -11.68 -9.51
CA ILE A 157 0.63 -12.76 -10.47
C ILE A 157 -0.44 -12.84 -11.57
N LYS A 158 -1.73 -12.74 -11.23
CA LYS A 158 -2.81 -12.75 -12.23
C LYS A 158 -2.67 -11.62 -13.25
N VAL A 159 -2.42 -10.40 -12.79
CA VAL A 159 -2.23 -9.25 -13.70
C VAL A 159 -0.96 -9.41 -14.53
N MET A 160 0.14 -9.88 -13.92
CA MET A 160 1.39 -10.10 -14.65
C MET A 160 1.31 -11.23 -15.67
N ALA A 161 0.50 -12.26 -15.41
CA ALA A 161 0.28 -13.40 -16.31
C ALA A 161 -0.75 -13.10 -17.41
N SER A 162 -1.61 -12.08 -17.24
CA SER A 162 -2.64 -11.72 -18.23
C SER A 162 -2.01 -11.03 -19.43
N ALA A 163 -1.44 -11.80 -20.36
CA ALA A 163 -0.80 -11.29 -21.59
C ALA A 163 -1.80 -10.75 -22.63
N THR A 164 -3.11 -10.81 -22.38
CA THR A 164 -4.11 -10.59 -23.42
C THR A 164 -4.40 -9.13 -23.72
N GLU A 165 -4.14 -8.21 -22.79
CA GLU A 165 -4.59 -6.82 -22.91
C GLU A 165 -3.43 -5.79 -22.84
N VAL A 166 -2.28 -6.18 -22.30
CA VAL A 166 -1.05 -5.39 -22.26
C VAL A 166 0.14 -6.32 -22.53
N ASP A 167 0.64 -6.34 -23.76
CA ASP A 167 1.71 -7.25 -24.17
C ASP A 167 3.06 -6.97 -23.51
N ASP A 168 3.31 -5.71 -23.12
CA ASP A 168 4.58 -5.30 -22.54
C ASP A 168 4.64 -5.62 -21.03
N PHE A 169 5.48 -6.59 -20.67
CA PHE A 169 5.73 -7.00 -19.30
C PHE A 169 6.22 -5.82 -18.41
N ILE A 170 7.14 -5.01 -18.92
CA ILE A 170 7.70 -3.87 -18.19
C ILE A 170 6.61 -2.84 -17.91
N ARG A 171 5.75 -2.60 -18.89
CA ARG A 171 4.61 -1.68 -18.73
C ARG A 171 3.61 -2.18 -17.70
N ARG A 172 3.29 -3.47 -17.68
CA ARG A 172 2.42 -4.06 -16.64
C ARG A 172 3.00 -3.90 -15.25
N GLN A 173 4.29 -4.17 -15.10
CA GLN A 173 5.00 -3.99 -13.84
C GLN A 173 4.91 -2.54 -13.34
N LEU A 174 5.17 -1.58 -14.24
CA LEU A 174 5.11 -0.16 -13.93
C LEU A 174 3.70 0.28 -13.51
N ILE A 175 2.67 -0.18 -14.22
CA ILE A 175 1.27 0.12 -13.88
C ILE A 175 0.93 -0.41 -12.48
N LEU A 176 1.29 -1.66 -12.18
CA LEU A 176 1.04 -2.25 -10.86
C LEU A 176 1.79 -1.53 -9.74
N GLU A 177 3.05 -1.11 -9.96
CA GLU A 177 3.81 -0.31 -9.02
C GLU A 177 3.05 0.98 -8.64
N TYR A 178 2.55 1.71 -9.64
CA TYR A 178 1.80 2.93 -9.37
C TYR A 178 0.43 2.69 -8.74
N VAL A 179 -0.23 1.58 -9.05
CA VAL A 179 -1.47 1.16 -8.37
C VAL A 179 -1.20 0.83 -6.89
N GLU A 180 -0.10 0.15 -6.58
CA GLU A 180 0.34 -0.10 -5.20
C GLU A 180 0.61 1.20 -4.45
N ARG A 181 1.40 2.10 -5.03
CA ARG A 181 1.72 3.42 -4.45
C ARG A 181 0.46 4.26 -4.26
N PHE A 182 -0.46 4.25 -5.22
CA PHE A 182 -1.74 4.95 -5.13
C PHE A 182 -2.59 4.44 -3.95
N ARG A 183 -2.68 3.12 -3.76
CA ARG A 183 -3.33 2.53 -2.59
C ARG A 183 -2.66 2.98 -1.29
N ASN A 184 -1.33 2.87 -1.21
CA ASN A 184 -0.57 3.24 -0.02
C ASN A 184 -0.71 4.72 0.32
N ALA A 185 -0.80 5.60 -0.69
CA ALA A 185 -1.00 7.04 -0.48
C ALA A 185 -2.31 7.35 0.28
N TYR A 186 -3.37 6.58 0.07
CA TYR A 186 -4.59 6.71 0.88
C TYR A 186 -4.38 6.24 2.32
N CYS A 187 -3.75 5.09 2.51
CA CYS A 187 -3.47 4.56 3.85
C CYS A 187 -2.59 5.50 4.66
N LEU A 188 -1.57 6.08 4.02
CA LEU A 188 -0.62 7.01 4.61
C LEU A 188 -1.11 8.45 4.66
N LYS A 189 -2.26 8.75 4.05
CA LYS A 189 -2.80 10.10 3.88
C LYS A 189 -1.81 11.04 3.17
N ASP A 190 -1.06 10.50 2.20
CA ASP A 190 -0.05 11.23 1.44
C ASP A 190 -0.71 12.14 0.40
N MET A 191 -1.06 13.34 0.86
CA MET A 191 -1.66 14.37 0.01
C MET A 191 -0.68 14.84 -1.08
N THR A 192 0.62 14.81 -0.83
CA THR A 192 1.64 15.27 -1.79
C THR A 192 1.68 14.34 -3.00
N PHE A 193 1.74 13.05 -2.77
CA PHE A 193 1.67 12.06 -3.85
C PHE A 193 0.33 12.15 -4.60
N LEU A 194 -0.78 12.23 -3.88
CA LEU A 194 -2.12 12.31 -4.50
C LEU A 194 -2.31 13.59 -5.31
N GLU A 195 -1.71 14.72 -4.92
CA GLU A 195 -1.73 15.93 -5.71
C GLU A 195 -0.92 15.81 -7.01
N GLN A 196 0.21 15.12 -6.96
CA GLN A 196 1.08 14.92 -8.13
C GLN A 196 0.53 13.90 -9.12
N ILE A 197 -0.13 12.83 -8.62
CA ILE A 197 -0.57 11.73 -9.48
C ILE A 197 -1.84 12.05 -10.29
N PHE A 198 -2.69 12.97 -9.83
CA PHE A 198 -3.84 13.42 -10.61
C PHE A 198 -3.44 14.51 -11.60
N SER A 199 -3.89 14.38 -12.84
CA SER A 199 -3.81 15.46 -13.84
C SER A 199 -4.56 16.71 -13.35
N ASP A 200 -4.15 17.90 -13.79
CA ASP A 200 -4.80 19.15 -13.37
C ASP A 200 -6.24 19.26 -13.87
N ASP A 201 -6.54 18.62 -14.99
CA ASP A 201 -7.86 18.51 -15.60
C ASP A 201 -8.59 17.20 -15.24
N ALA A 202 -8.09 16.45 -14.26
CA ALA A 202 -8.65 15.17 -13.88
C ALA A 202 -10.15 15.24 -13.57
N LEU A 203 -10.89 14.30 -14.14
CA LEU A 203 -12.31 14.08 -13.88
C LEU A 203 -12.49 13.03 -12.80
N ILE A 204 -13.11 13.41 -11.68
CA ILE A 204 -13.46 12.49 -10.62
C ILE A 204 -14.96 12.30 -10.57
N ILE A 205 -15.42 11.05 -10.63
CA ILE A 205 -16.84 10.67 -10.59
C ILE A 205 -17.06 9.81 -9.35
N THR A 206 -18.07 10.13 -8.56
CA THR A 206 -18.45 9.33 -7.38
C THR A 206 -19.93 8.98 -7.45
N GLY A 207 -20.22 7.69 -7.37
CA GLY A 207 -21.58 7.15 -7.39
C GLY A 207 -22.16 6.99 -5.98
N LYS A 208 -23.45 7.19 -5.83
CA LYS A 208 -24.21 6.93 -4.61
C LYS A 208 -25.53 6.25 -4.96
N VAL A 209 -25.86 5.17 -4.23
CA VAL A 209 -27.18 4.54 -4.36
C VAL A 209 -28.26 5.48 -3.85
N VAL A 210 -29.29 5.69 -4.64
CA VAL A 210 -30.47 6.47 -4.28
C VAL A 210 -31.73 5.66 -4.53
N LYS A 211 -32.70 5.80 -3.61
CA LYS A 211 -34.01 5.19 -3.80
C LYS A 211 -34.85 6.10 -4.69
N GLN A 212 -35.30 5.60 -5.83
CA GLN A 212 -36.28 6.34 -6.62
C GLN A 212 -37.62 6.34 -5.88
N VAL A 213 -38.04 7.49 -5.41
CA VAL A 213 -39.42 7.70 -4.95
C VAL A 213 -40.30 7.78 -6.19
N LYS A 214 -41.00 6.70 -6.52
CA LYS A 214 -42.05 6.77 -7.56
C LYS A 214 -43.22 7.57 -7.04
N SER A 215 -43.49 8.71 -7.64
CA SER A 215 -44.84 9.25 -7.76
C SER A 215 -45.52 8.48 -8.88
N ASP A 216 -46.62 7.77 -8.53
CA ASP A 216 -47.65 7.16 -9.34
C ASP A 216 -47.67 5.63 -9.57
N ILE A 217 -48.61 5.04 -8.88
CA ILE A 217 -49.79 4.20 -9.26
C ILE A 217 -49.52 2.97 -10.20
N ASN A 218 -48.35 2.37 -10.31
CA ASN A 218 -48.31 1.01 -10.84
C ASN A 218 -47.37 0.11 -10.01
N ARG A 219 -47.99 -0.79 -9.25
CA ARG A 219 -47.44 -1.67 -8.23
C ARG A 219 -46.67 -2.88 -8.78
N THR A 220 -45.92 -2.80 -9.84
CA THR A 220 -45.28 -3.99 -10.44
C THR A 220 -43.77 -3.90 -10.69
N SER A 221 -43.04 -2.98 -10.08
CA SER A 221 -41.57 -3.13 -10.06
C SER A 221 -41.01 -2.83 -8.68
N LEU A 222 -40.61 -3.91 -8.02
CA LEU A 222 -40.19 -3.94 -6.61
C LEU A 222 -38.79 -3.42 -6.34
N ASN A 223 -38.03 -2.91 -7.32
CA ASN A 223 -36.66 -2.45 -7.11
C ASN A 223 -36.24 -1.39 -8.14
N ASN A 224 -36.51 -0.13 -7.83
CA ASN A 224 -35.89 0.99 -8.57
C ASN A 224 -34.84 1.66 -7.68
N GLN A 225 -33.74 0.99 -7.45
CA GLN A 225 -32.53 1.62 -6.94
C GLN A 225 -31.71 2.07 -8.15
N LYS A 226 -31.11 3.25 -8.05
CA LYS A 226 -30.28 3.86 -9.10
C LYS A 226 -29.02 4.41 -8.46
N ILE A 227 -27.92 4.35 -9.18
CA ILE A 227 -26.70 5.04 -8.80
C ILE A 227 -26.78 6.46 -9.40
N GLU A 228 -26.69 7.46 -8.55
CA GLU A 228 -26.51 8.86 -8.97
C GLU A 228 -25.03 9.23 -8.89
N TYR A 229 -24.55 9.85 -9.94
CA TYR A 229 -23.15 10.21 -10.07
C TYR A 229 -22.94 11.70 -9.87
N SER A 230 -21.96 12.07 -9.05
CA SER A 230 -21.45 13.43 -8.90
C SER A 230 -20.08 13.57 -9.53
N LYS A 231 -19.88 14.68 -10.25
CA LYS A 231 -18.59 15.00 -10.90
C LYS A 231 -17.86 16.06 -10.09
N GLN A 232 -16.56 15.88 -9.93
CA GLN A 232 -15.67 16.80 -9.24
C GLN A 232 -14.40 16.97 -10.06
N ASN A 233 -13.77 18.14 -9.95
CA ASN A 233 -12.41 18.32 -10.43
C ASN A 233 -11.37 17.94 -9.37
N LYS A 234 -10.10 17.85 -9.73
CA LYS A 234 -8.97 17.54 -8.86
C LYS A 234 -9.01 18.34 -7.54
N LYS A 235 -9.13 19.67 -7.63
CA LYS A 235 -9.11 20.56 -6.45
C LYS A 235 -10.25 20.27 -5.47
N GLN A 236 -11.46 20.08 -5.97
CA GLN A 236 -12.64 19.76 -5.15
C GLN A 236 -12.44 18.40 -4.46
N TYR A 237 -12.00 17.40 -5.22
CA TYR A 237 -11.74 16.06 -4.70
C TYR A 237 -10.68 16.07 -3.59
N LEU A 238 -9.51 16.64 -3.85
CA LEU A 238 -8.40 16.68 -2.88
C LEU A 238 -8.77 17.49 -1.63
N THR A 239 -9.53 18.59 -1.78
CA THR A 239 -10.04 19.35 -0.63
C THR A 239 -10.97 18.50 0.26
N ASN A 240 -11.85 17.72 -0.35
CA ASN A 240 -12.74 16.81 0.38
C ASN A 240 -11.95 15.66 1.03
N LEU A 241 -11.01 15.08 0.30
CA LEU A 241 -10.15 14.00 0.79
C LEU A 241 -9.29 14.45 1.98
N ALA A 242 -8.72 15.67 1.93
CA ALA A 242 -7.96 16.22 3.05
C ALA A 242 -8.81 16.30 4.33
N ARG A 243 -10.10 16.66 4.24
CA ARG A 243 -11.03 16.63 5.39
C ARG A 243 -11.27 15.23 5.91
N VAL A 244 -11.41 14.24 4.99
CA VAL A 244 -11.55 12.83 5.38
C VAL A 244 -10.30 12.37 6.12
N PHE A 245 -9.11 12.70 5.63
CA PHE A 245 -7.84 12.37 6.26
C PHE A 245 -7.67 12.99 7.65
N GLN A 246 -8.09 14.25 7.83
CA GLN A 246 -8.04 14.94 9.13
C GLN A 246 -9.02 14.34 10.16
N ASN A 247 -10.19 13.88 9.71
CA ASN A 247 -11.25 13.39 10.59
C ASN A 247 -11.12 11.91 10.97
N ASN A 248 -10.21 11.17 10.37
CA ASN A 248 -9.96 9.77 10.68
C ASN A 248 -8.53 9.59 11.14
N LYS A 249 -8.32 8.85 12.22
CA LYS A 249 -6.98 8.50 12.69
C LYS A 249 -6.34 7.52 11.73
N ARG A 250 -7.11 6.52 11.28
CA ARG A 250 -6.66 5.45 10.39
C ARG A 250 -7.56 5.32 9.18
N ILE A 251 -6.93 4.98 8.08
CA ILE A 251 -7.58 4.63 6.83
C ILE A 251 -6.85 3.40 6.28
N ASN A 252 -7.60 2.34 6.04
CA ASN A 252 -7.11 1.15 5.37
C ASN A 252 -7.84 1.01 4.03
N VAL A 253 -7.06 0.85 2.96
CA VAL A 253 -7.57 0.65 1.61
C VAL A 253 -7.04 -0.67 1.07
N ILE A 254 -7.95 -1.50 0.59
CA ILE A 254 -7.64 -2.79 -0.02
C ILE A 254 -8.07 -2.71 -1.48
N PHE A 255 -7.20 -3.16 -2.38
CA PHE A 255 -7.52 -3.34 -3.79
C PHE A 255 -7.62 -4.82 -4.11
N ASP A 256 -8.62 -5.18 -4.90
CA ASP A 256 -8.89 -6.53 -5.37
C ASP A 256 -9.44 -6.49 -6.80
N GLU A 257 -9.56 -7.65 -7.45
CA GLU A 257 -10.15 -7.81 -8.78
C GLU A 257 -9.55 -6.84 -9.82
N ILE A 258 -8.22 -6.64 -9.83
CA ILE A 258 -7.56 -5.68 -10.72
C ILE A 258 -7.55 -6.20 -12.16
N LYS A 259 -8.03 -5.36 -13.07
CA LYS A 259 -8.02 -5.56 -14.53
C LYS A 259 -7.34 -4.36 -15.18
N VAL A 260 -6.37 -4.62 -16.04
CA VAL A 260 -5.63 -3.58 -16.79
C VAL A 260 -5.90 -3.75 -18.28
N VAL A 261 -6.34 -2.68 -18.93
CA VAL A 261 -6.68 -2.64 -20.37
C VAL A 261 -5.94 -1.49 -21.04
N LYS A 262 -5.31 -1.73 -22.18
CA LYS A 262 -4.70 -0.69 -22.99
C LYS A 262 -5.78 0.14 -23.71
N HIS A 263 -5.60 1.46 -23.79
CA HIS A 263 -6.52 2.33 -24.52
C HIS A 263 -6.45 2.03 -26.03
N PRO A 264 -7.58 1.84 -26.72
CA PRO A 264 -7.59 1.43 -28.13
C PRO A 264 -6.98 2.46 -29.09
N ALA A 265 -7.03 3.73 -28.75
CA ALA A 265 -6.58 4.84 -29.63
C ALA A 265 -5.33 5.59 -29.13
N LYS A 266 -4.94 5.44 -27.86
CA LYS A 266 -3.80 6.15 -27.26
C LYS A 266 -2.79 5.18 -26.72
N GLU A 267 -1.55 5.24 -27.20
CA GLU A 267 -0.53 4.22 -26.98
C GLU A 267 -0.13 4.05 -25.51
N ASP A 268 0.03 5.16 -24.79
CA ASP A 268 0.49 5.14 -23.39
C ASP A 268 -0.63 5.31 -22.36
N PHE A 269 -1.89 5.20 -22.79
CA PHE A 269 -3.04 5.27 -21.88
C PHE A 269 -3.56 3.89 -21.52
N TYR A 270 -3.87 3.71 -20.24
CA TYR A 270 -4.34 2.43 -19.68
C TYR A 270 -5.49 2.65 -18.72
N GLY A 271 -6.55 1.86 -18.90
CA GLY A 271 -7.64 1.73 -17.94
C GLY A 271 -7.30 0.67 -16.90
N VAL A 272 -7.48 1.01 -15.64
CA VAL A 272 -7.38 0.08 -14.52
C VAL A 272 -8.71 0.06 -13.79
N THR A 273 -9.42 -1.06 -13.89
CA THR A 273 -10.62 -1.33 -13.09
C THR A 273 -10.22 -2.20 -11.91
N LEU A 274 -10.68 -1.85 -10.71
CA LEU A 274 -10.40 -2.62 -9.50
C LEU A 274 -11.55 -2.51 -8.50
N LYS A 275 -11.64 -3.49 -7.62
CA LYS A 275 -12.53 -3.45 -6.47
C LYS A 275 -11.80 -2.85 -5.28
N GLN A 276 -12.34 -1.79 -4.70
CA GLN A 276 -11.78 -1.10 -3.55
C GLN A 276 -12.61 -1.36 -2.30
N GLY A 277 -11.98 -1.88 -1.26
CA GLY A 277 -12.49 -1.81 0.10
C GLY A 277 -11.88 -0.59 0.80
N TRP A 278 -12.71 0.25 1.40
CA TRP A 278 -12.30 1.40 2.21
C TRP A 278 -12.75 1.22 3.64
N GLN A 279 -11.85 1.37 4.58
CA GLN A 279 -12.11 1.31 6.01
C GLN A 279 -11.50 2.53 6.70
N ALA A 280 -12.31 3.23 7.48
CA ALA A 280 -11.89 4.35 8.31
C ALA A 280 -12.48 4.17 9.71
N ASP A 281 -12.15 5.05 10.68
CA ASP A 281 -12.56 4.89 12.08
C ASP A 281 -14.08 4.70 12.28
N ARG A 282 -14.90 5.29 11.42
CA ARG A 282 -16.37 5.28 11.56
C ARG A 282 -17.13 4.96 10.29
N TYR A 283 -16.41 4.59 9.24
CA TYR A 283 -17.00 4.40 7.92
C TYR A 283 -16.26 3.30 7.17
N SER A 284 -17.01 2.43 6.52
CA SER A 284 -16.48 1.45 5.59
C SER A 284 -17.38 1.34 4.37
N ASP A 285 -16.79 1.13 3.21
CA ASP A 285 -17.50 0.80 1.99
C ASP A 285 -16.69 -0.16 1.11
N VAL A 286 -17.38 -0.75 0.14
CA VAL A 286 -16.79 -1.53 -0.94
C VAL A 286 -17.40 -1.07 -2.25
N GLY A 287 -16.57 -0.88 -3.25
CA GLY A 287 -17.03 -0.44 -4.56
C GLY A 287 -15.99 -0.68 -5.65
N TYR A 288 -16.40 -0.39 -6.87
CA TYR A 288 -15.51 -0.43 -8.03
C TYR A 288 -14.90 0.93 -8.29
N VAL A 289 -13.62 0.93 -8.60
CA VAL A 289 -12.86 2.10 -9.05
C VAL A 289 -12.40 1.83 -10.47
N PHE A 290 -12.57 2.82 -11.34
CA PHE A 290 -11.88 2.87 -12.62
C PHE A 290 -10.91 4.05 -12.61
N LEU A 291 -9.69 3.81 -13.11
CA LEU A 291 -8.64 4.79 -13.24
C LEU A 291 -8.18 4.82 -14.69
N LEU A 292 -8.20 5.98 -15.33
CA LEU A 292 -7.56 6.20 -16.61
C LEU A 292 -6.20 6.83 -16.41
N TRP A 293 -5.16 6.06 -16.67
CA TRP A 293 -3.77 6.44 -16.51
C TRP A 293 -3.15 6.88 -17.83
N ASP A 294 -2.35 7.93 -17.78
CA ASP A 294 -1.42 8.38 -18.81
C ASP A 294 0.02 8.06 -18.37
N PHE A 295 0.70 7.20 -19.10
CA PHE A 295 2.10 6.81 -18.94
C PHE A 295 3.00 7.37 -20.06
N THR A 296 2.60 8.44 -20.75
CA THR A 296 3.46 9.15 -21.71
C THR A 296 4.78 9.56 -21.06
N ASN A 297 4.73 10.00 -19.79
CA ASN A 297 5.91 10.14 -18.96
C ASN A 297 5.93 9.02 -17.89
N PRO A 298 6.71 7.95 -18.08
CA PRO A 298 6.74 6.81 -17.17
C PRO A 298 7.28 7.15 -15.76
N ASP A 299 8.05 8.25 -15.63
CA ASP A 299 8.59 8.70 -14.34
C ASP A 299 7.59 9.54 -13.53
N ALA A 300 6.58 10.09 -14.20
CA ALA A 300 5.54 10.90 -13.60
C ALA A 300 4.18 10.65 -14.29
N PRO A 301 3.64 9.44 -14.21
CA PRO A 301 2.34 9.12 -14.81
C PRO A 301 1.22 9.88 -14.11
N GLN A 302 0.13 10.12 -14.83
CA GLN A 302 -0.99 10.88 -14.32
C GLN A 302 -2.32 10.15 -14.49
N ILE A 303 -3.24 10.38 -13.55
CA ILE A 303 -4.62 9.91 -13.61
C ILE A 303 -5.49 11.02 -14.18
N HIS A 304 -6.08 10.78 -15.35
CA HIS A 304 -7.03 11.71 -15.99
C HIS A 304 -8.48 11.46 -15.57
N VAL A 305 -8.85 10.21 -15.28
CA VAL A 305 -10.18 9.87 -14.78
C VAL A 305 -10.06 8.98 -13.58
N ARG A 306 -10.82 9.27 -12.53
CA ARG A 306 -11.08 8.38 -11.41
C ARG A 306 -12.57 8.26 -11.17
N THR A 307 -13.10 7.06 -11.24
CA THR A 307 -14.47 6.82 -10.79
C THR A 307 -14.49 6.04 -9.49
N TRP A 308 -15.59 6.10 -8.78
CA TRP A 308 -15.96 5.19 -7.72
C TRP A 308 -17.46 4.96 -7.73
N GLN A 309 -17.89 3.72 -7.63
CA GLN A 309 -19.30 3.34 -7.50
C GLN A 309 -19.41 2.16 -6.53
N PRO A 310 -20.54 2.03 -5.78
CA PRO A 310 -20.75 0.90 -4.90
C PRO A 310 -20.79 -0.42 -5.69
N ASP A 311 -20.34 -1.53 -5.07
CA ASP A 311 -20.40 -2.87 -5.67
C ASP A 311 -21.80 -3.48 -5.60
N LYS A 312 -22.67 -2.95 -4.73
CA LYS A 312 -24.04 -3.43 -4.50
C LYS A 312 -25.01 -2.28 -4.31
N PHE A 313 -26.26 -2.55 -4.66
CA PHE A 313 -27.38 -1.72 -4.28
C PHE A 313 -27.76 -1.92 -2.81
N ASP A 314 -28.60 -1.02 -2.21
CA ASP A 314 -29.05 -1.12 -0.82
C ASP A 314 -29.81 -2.41 -0.49
N ASN A 315 -30.37 -3.07 -1.49
CA ASN A 315 -31.03 -4.36 -1.35
C ASN A 315 -30.07 -5.56 -1.35
N GLY A 316 -28.75 -5.31 -1.45
CA GLY A 316 -27.70 -6.32 -1.47
C GLY A 316 -27.47 -6.97 -2.84
N GLN A 317 -28.22 -6.59 -3.89
CA GLN A 317 -27.93 -7.08 -5.25
C GLN A 317 -26.65 -6.45 -5.79
N PRO A 318 -25.76 -7.23 -6.42
CA PRO A 318 -24.57 -6.68 -7.05
C PRO A 318 -24.92 -5.73 -8.20
N VAL A 319 -24.07 -4.73 -8.41
CA VAL A 319 -24.13 -3.90 -9.62
C VAL A 319 -23.75 -4.77 -10.81
N PRO A 320 -24.53 -4.77 -11.91
CA PRO A 320 -24.19 -5.51 -13.11
C PRO A 320 -22.82 -5.12 -13.69
N GLU A 321 -22.09 -6.08 -14.27
CA GLU A 321 -20.76 -5.84 -14.80
C GLU A 321 -20.77 -4.77 -15.92
N GLU A 322 -21.83 -4.73 -16.74
CA GLU A 322 -22.04 -3.73 -17.78
C GLU A 322 -22.28 -2.30 -17.27
N GLU A 323 -22.58 -2.13 -15.97
CA GLU A 323 -22.73 -0.82 -15.32
C GLU A 323 -21.47 -0.38 -14.59
N ILE A 324 -20.40 -1.22 -14.58
CA ILE A 324 -19.12 -0.86 -13.98
C ILE A 324 -18.33 -0.04 -15.00
N PHE A 325 -17.85 1.14 -14.57
CA PHE A 325 -17.04 1.99 -15.42
C PHE A 325 -15.81 1.26 -15.97
N SER A 326 -15.60 1.43 -17.26
CA SER A 326 -14.52 0.86 -18.05
C SER A 326 -13.85 1.90 -18.93
N ILE A 327 -12.83 1.51 -19.68
CA ILE A 327 -12.13 2.40 -20.61
C ILE A 327 -13.03 2.92 -21.72
N ASP A 328 -14.06 2.14 -22.10
CA ASP A 328 -14.99 2.47 -23.19
C ASP A 328 -15.97 3.61 -22.84
N ASP A 329 -16.05 3.98 -21.55
CA ASP A 329 -16.93 5.05 -21.08
C ASP A 329 -16.29 6.45 -21.21
N PHE A 330 -15.02 6.53 -21.61
CA PHE A 330 -14.26 7.78 -21.62
C PHE A 330 -13.54 8.04 -22.95
N ASP A 331 -14.01 9.02 -23.69
CA ASP A 331 -13.30 9.62 -24.83
C ASP A 331 -12.29 10.66 -24.30
N VAL A 332 -10.99 10.34 -24.30
CA VAL A 332 -9.92 11.20 -23.79
C VAL A 332 -8.98 11.65 -24.91
#